data_048c3c62e0bc8d8a5e4c766ddcf06cbd
#
_entry.id   048c3c62e0bc8d8a5e4c766ddcf06cbd
#
_cell.length_a   1.000
_cell.length_b   1.000
_cell.length_c   1.000
_cell.angle_alpha   90.00
_cell.angle_beta   90.00
_cell.angle_gamma   90.00
#
_symmetry.space_group_name_H-M   'P 1'
#
loop_
_entity.id
_entity.type
_entity.pdbx_description
1 polymer ?
#
loop_
_entity_poly.entity_id
_entity_poly.type
_entity_poly.pdbx_seq_one_letter_code
_entity_poly.pdbx_strand_id
1 'polypeptide(L)'
;MDMEQPKTFDRWKKMIKIFISHKQEDSYVASKIANELEMMGIPYYLDVLNFTTATNGKELTDHIKQNLNKCTDIIVVMSEVTKYSQWVPFEVGMAAQNDMPTATFLQENVSLPEFLAYWPRLKWPSDIKKYITTRHEVQREYASRNLFESAELRKSQTERFYSLLKKRL
;
A
#
# COMPACT_ATOMS: atom_id res chain seq x y z
N MET A 1 40.90 -5.16 -16.99
CA MET A 1 40.08 -5.81 -15.93
C MET A 1 39.19 -4.69 -15.37
N ASP A 2 38.11 -4.43 -16.11
CA ASP A 2 37.19 -3.34 -15.78
C ASP A 2 36.29 -3.78 -14.65
N MET A 3 36.50 -3.20 -13.46
CA MET A 3 35.56 -3.34 -12.36
C MET A 3 34.34 -2.47 -12.69
N GLU A 4 33.29 -3.07 -13.25
CA GLU A 4 31.98 -2.44 -13.31
C GLU A 4 31.53 -2.03 -11.88
N GLN A 5 31.55 -0.75 -11.64
CA GLN A 5 30.93 -0.20 -10.44
C GLN A 5 29.42 -0.48 -10.54
N PRO A 6 28.77 -0.99 -9.50
CA PRO A 6 27.34 -1.21 -9.52
C PRO A 6 26.64 0.13 -9.73
N LYS A 7 25.80 0.20 -10.76
CA LYS A 7 24.96 1.36 -11.07
C LYS A 7 24.03 1.67 -9.89
N THR A 8 24.48 2.53 -9.00
CA THR A 8 23.74 2.99 -7.81
C THR A 8 22.59 3.95 -8.16
N PHE A 9 22.33 4.16 -9.45
CA PHE A 9 21.42 5.21 -9.93
C PHE A 9 19.93 4.78 -10.00
N ASP A 10 19.60 3.49 -9.90
CA ASP A 10 18.23 2.99 -10.12
C ASP A 10 17.41 2.72 -8.82
N ARG A 11 18.00 2.94 -7.66
CA ARG A 11 17.30 2.69 -6.37
C ARG A 11 16.17 3.69 -6.09
N TRP A 12 16.19 4.86 -6.73
CA TRP A 12 15.23 5.95 -6.49
C TRP A 12 13.93 5.85 -7.30
N LYS A 13 13.93 5.01 -8.33
CA LYS A 13 12.72 4.62 -9.08
C LYS A 13 12.20 3.27 -8.60
N LYS A 14 12.03 3.10 -7.28
CA LYS A 14 11.30 1.93 -6.82
C LYS A 14 9.89 2.02 -7.42
N MET A 15 9.65 1.18 -8.41
CA MET A 15 8.38 1.15 -9.13
C MET A 15 7.28 0.88 -8.12
N ILE A 16 6.27 1.73 -8.06
CA ILE A 16 5.13 1.55 -7.18
C ILE A 16 4.50 0.20 -7.46
N LYS A 17 4.34 -0.60 -6.43
CA LYS A 17 3.60 -1.85 -6.46
C LYS A 17 2.67 -1.91 -5.27
N ILE A 18 1.39 -2.05 -5.52
CA ILE A 18 0.33 -1.97 -4.51
C ILE A 18 -0.03 -3.36 -4.00
N PHE A 19 0.02 -3.53 -2.68
CA PHE A 19 -0.61 -4.67 -2.01
C PHE A 19 -2.08 -4.30 -1.73
N ILE A 20 -3.03 -5.08 -2.25
CA ILE A 20 -4.47 -4.87 -2.02
C ILE A 20 -4.93 -5.89 -0.99
N SER A 21 -5.02 -5.43 0.26
CA SER A 21 -5.55 -6.23 1.37
C SER A 21 -7.07 -6.22 1.35
N HIS A 22 -7.69 -7.40 1.34
CA HIS A 22 -9.14 -7.52 1.39
C HIS A 22 -9.58 -8.90 1.88
N LYS A 23 -10.81 -9.00 2.33
CA LYS A 23 -11.48 -10.28 2.55
C LYS A 23 -12.15 -10.77 1.25
N GLN A 24 -12.42 -12.08 1.20
CA GLN A 24 -13.09 -12.70 0.04
C GLN A 24 -14.42 -12.02 -0.29
N GLU A 25 -15.19 -11.62 0.73
CA GLU A 25 -16.47 -10.93 0.58
C GLU A 25 -16.33 -9.57 -0.14
N ASP A 26 -15.15 -8.94 -0.04
CA ASP A 26 -14.84 -7.65 -0.66
C ASP A 26 -14.10 -7.77 -2.01
N SER A 27 -13.99 -8.98 -2.56
CA SER A 27 -13.25 -9.26 -3.81
C SER A 27 -13.74 -8.42 -5.00
N TYR A 28 -15.04 -8.12 -5.05
CA TYR A 28 -15.60 -7.26 -6.10
C TYR A 28 -15.05 -5.82 -6.01
N VAL A 29 -14.95 -5.28 -4.81
CA VAL A 29 -14.39 -3.94 -4.59
C VAL A 29 -12.88 -3.95 -4.87
N ALA A 30 -12.18 -4.97 -4.40
CA ALA A 30 -10.75 -5.14 -4.66
C ALA A 30 -10.43 -5.26 -6.16
N SER A 31 -11.27 -5.95 -6.93
CA SER A 31 -11.11 -6.04 -8.39
C SER A 31 -11.28 -4.70 -9.10
N LYS A 32 -12.14 -3.81 -8.62
CA LYS A 32 -12.26 -2.46 -9.17
C LYS A 32 -10.99 -1.64 -8.94
N ILE A 33 -10.37 -1.76 -7.77
CA ILE A 33 -9.08 -1.12 -7.48
C ILE A 33 -8.00 -1.67 -8.41
N ALA A 34 -7.95 -3.00 -8.56
CA ALA A 34 -7.01 -3.67 -9.45
C ALA A 34 -7.14 -3.18 -10.91
N ASN A 35 -8.38 -3.06 -11.41
CA ASN A 35 -8.63 -2.56 -12.77
C ASN A 35 -8.14 -1.12 -12.97
N GLU A 36 -8.34 -0.23 -11.98
CA GLU A 36 -7.80 1.14 -12.06
C GLU A 36 -6.26 1.15 -12.10
N LEU A 37 -5.61 0.31 -11.30
CA LEU A 37 -4.16 0.18 -11.31
C LEU A 37 -3.66 -0.40 -12.65
N GLU A 38 -4.34 -1.37 -13.19
CA GLU A 38 -4.02 -2.01 -14.46
C GLU A 38 -4.10 -1.03 -15.63
N MET A 39 -5.17 -0.20 -15.68
CA MET A 39 -5.29 0.88 -16.67
C MET A 39 -4.16 1.91 -16.59
N MET A 40 -3.55 2.08 -15.42
CA MET A 40 -2.41 2.97 -15.22
C MET A 40 -1.05 2.28 -15.36
N GLY A 41 -1.03 0.98 -15.66
CA GLY A 41 0.22 0.20 -15.74
C GLY A 41 0.93 0.03 -14.39
N ILE A 42 0.20 0.12 -13.29
CA ILE A 42 0.74 -0.03 -11.93
C ILE A 42 0.61 -1.49 -11.49
N PRO A 43 1.73 -2.19 -11.21
CA PRO A 43 1.68 -3.54 -10.70
C PRO A 43 1.04 -3.60 -9.31
N TYR A 44 0.31 -4.66 -9.07
CA TYR A 44 -0.35 -4.91 -7.79
C TYR A 44 -0.26 -6.38 -7.37
N TYR A 45 -0.58 -6.65 -6.14
CA TYR A 45 -0.80 -7.97 -5.57
C TYR A 45 -2.15 -7.98 -4.87
N LEU A 46 -3.02 -8.88 -5.29
CA LEU A 46 -4.30 -9.15 -4.63
C LEU A 46 -4.09 -10.24 -3.59
N ASP A 47 -4.16 -9.89 -2.32
CA ASP A 47 -4.16 -10.88 -1.25
C ASP A 47 -5.59 -11.27 -0.91
N VAL A 48 -6.00 -12.44 -1.40
CA VAL A 48 -7.25 -13.05 -0.97
C VAL A 48 -6.91 -13.92 0.23
N LEU A 49 -7.24 -13.44 1.43
CA LEU A 49 -7.10 -14.23 2.65
C LEU A 49 -8.06 -15.44 2.61
N ASN A 50 -7.68 -16.44 1.85
CA ASN A 50 -8.32 -17.75 1.87
C ASN A 50 -7.71 -18.57 3.00
N PHE A 51 -8.33 -18.55 4.17
CA PHE A 51 -7.94 -19.39 5.32
C PHE A 51 -7.99 -20.89 5.04
N THR A 52 -8.54 -21.30 3.89
CA THR A 52 -8.72 -22.72 3.53
C THR A 52 -7.43 -23.38 3.04
N THR A 53 -6.38 -22.64 2.68
CA THR A 53 -5.14 -23.18 2.13
C THR A 53 -3.96 -23.11 3.08
N ALA A 54 -4.00 -22.26 4.11
CA ALA A 54 -2.95 -22.21 5.13
C ALA A 54 -3.21 -23.27 6.21
N THR A 55 -2.28 -24.20 6.37
CA THR A 55 -2.38 -25.28 7.35
C THR A 55 -2.08 -24.83 8.78
N ASN A 56 -1.40 -23.69 8.94
CA ASN A 56 -1.08 -23.12 10.25
C ASN A 56 -0.79 -21.61 10.18
N GLY A 57 -0.83 -20.95 11.34
CA GLY A 57 -0.64 -19.49 11.45
C GLY A 57 0.76 -19.02 11.03
N LYS A 58 1.79 -19.86 11.15
CA LYS A 58 3.15 -19.53 10.71
C LYS A 58 3.22 -19.42 9.19
N GLU A 59 2.71 -20.39 8.47
CA GLU A 59 2.69 -20.39 7.00
C GLU A 59 1.94 -19.19 6.46
N LEU A 60 0.79 -18.86 7.06
CA LEU A 60 0.02 -17.68 6.68
C LEU A 60 0.80 -16.38 6.94
N THR A 61 1.44 -16.26 8.09
CA THR A 61 2.29 -15.12 8.43
C THR A 61 3.45 -14.96 7.44
N ASP A 62 4.15 -16.05 7.13
CA ASP A 62 5.26 -16.03 6.19
C ASP A 62 4.80 -15.66 4.78
N HIS A 63 3.64 -16.16 4.34
CA HIS A 63 3.03 -15.82 3.05
C HIS A 63 2.73 -14.31 2.95
N ILE A 64 2.06 -13.75 3.96
CA ILE A 64 1.75 -12.31 4.00
C ILE A 64 3.04 -11.49 3.96
N LYS A 65 4.02 -11.80 4.82
CA LYS A 65 5.32 -11.10 4.88
C LYS A 65 6.03 -11.11 3.53
N GLN A 66 6.12 -12.28 2.88
CA GLN A 66 6.80 -12.43 1.60
C GLN A 66 6.17 -11.56 0.50
N ASN A 67 4.84 -11.51 0.43
CA ASN A 67 4.15 -10.77 -0.59
C ASN A 67 4.09 -9.26 -0.29
N LEU A 68 3.89 -8.89 0.96
CA LEU A 68 3.93 -7.49 1.40
C LEU A 68 5.32 -6.88 1.16
N ASN A 69 6.40 -7.61 1.45
CA ASN A 69 7.77 -7.15 1.23
C ASN A 69 8.14 -6.94 -0.25
N LYS A 70 7.37 -7.53 -1.18
CA LYS A 70 7.52 -7.29 -2.63
C LYS A 70 6.77 -6.05 -3.10
N CYS A 71 5.95 -5.45 -2.26
CA CYS A 71 5.16 -4.26 -2.54
C CYS A 71 5.79 -3.00 -1.91
N THR A 72 5.38 -1.85 -2.39
CA THR A 72 5.86 -0.55 -1.89
C THR A 72 4.80 0.18 -1.08
N ASP A 73 3.55 -0.15 -1.29
CA ASP A 73 2.38 0.54 -0.75
C ASP A 73 1.29 -0.50 -0.44
N ILE A 74 0.37 -0.17 0.47
CA ILE A 74 -0.78 -1.00 0.79
C ILE A 74 -2.09 -0.20 0.70
N ILE A 75 -3.08 -0.77 0.04
CA ILE A 75 -4.47 -0.28 0.05
C ILE A 75 -5.33 -1.35 0.74
N VAL A 76 -6.01 -0.95 1.78
CA VAL A 76 -6.84 -1.83 2.60
C VAL A 76 -8.31 -1.60 2.26
N VAL A 77 -8.96 -2.60 1.70
CA VAL A 77 -10.42 -2.55 1.45
C VAL A 77 -11.14 -2.78 2.77
N MET A 78 -11.98 -1.83 3.15
CA MET A 78 -12.74 -1.86 4.39
C MET A 78 -14.24 -1.90 4.10
N SER A 79 -14.92 -2.80 4.81
CA SER A 79 -16.38 -2.92 4.82
C SER A 79 -16.86 -3.25 6.23
N GLU A 80 -18.17 -3.34 6.43
CA GLU A 80 -18.75 -3.83 7.70
C GLU A 80 -18.24 -5.23 8.05
N VAL A 81 -17.96 -6.07 7.07
CA VAL A 81 -17.42 -7.43 7.28
C VAL A 81 -15.93 -7.38 7.62
N THR A 82 -15.17 -6.58 6.88
CA THR A 82 -13.70 -6.53 7.00
C THR A 82 -13.26 -5.85 8.28
N LYS A 83 -14.04 -4.91 8.84
CA LYS A 83 -13.68 -4.23 10.10
C LYS A 83 -13.50 -5.19 11.28
N TYR A 84 -14.11 -6.37 11.23
CA TYR A 84 -13.95 -7.42 12.24
C TYR A 84 -12.85 -8.44 11.91
N SER A 85 -12.12 -8.25 10.82
CA SER A 85 -10.98 -9.10 10.49
C SER A 85 -9.87 -8.95 11.51
N GLN A 86 -9.28 -10.05 11.92
CA GLN A 86 -8.07 -10.04 12.77
C GLN A 86 -6.79 -9.86 11.95
N TRP A 87 -6.82 -10.20 10.67
CA TRP A 87 -5.66 -10.17 9.78
C TRP A 87 -5.38 -8.79 9.19
N VAL A 88 -6.42 -8.03 8.86
CA VAL A 88 -6.25 -6.67 8.33
C VAL A 88 -5.43 -5.78 9.28
N PRO A 89 -5.72 -5.72 10.60
CA PRO A 89 -4.85 -5.01 11.54
C PRO A 89 -3.41 -5.51 11.58
N PHE A 90 -3.20 -6.82 11.41
CA PHE A 90 -1.87 -7.42 11.36
C PHE A 90 -1.07 -6.96 10.13
N GLU A 91 -1.67 -7.01 8.93
CA GLU A 91 -1.06 -6.53 7.69
C GLU A 91 -0.75 -5.03 7.74
N VAL A 92 -1.69 -4.24 8.25
CA VAL A 92 -1.52 -2.79 8.43
C VAL A 92 -0.40 -2.50 9.42
N GLY A 93 -0.30 -3.26 10.52
CA GLY A 93 0.78 -3.14 11.50
C GLY A 93 2.16 -3.43 10.89
N MET A 94 2.26 -4.47 10.04
CA MET A 94 3.50 -4.78 9.32
C MET A 94 3.88 -3.69 8.31
N ALA A 95 2.90 -3.15 7.58
CA ALA A 95 3.12 -2.06 6.65
C ALA A 95 3.58 -0.78 7.39
N ALA A 96 2.94 -0.45 8.50
CA ALA A 96 3.27 0.70 9.33
C ALA A 96 4.69 0.60 9.92
N GLN A 97 5.11 -0.58 10.36
CA GLN A 97 6.46 -0.82 10.86
C GLN A 97 7.55 -0.50 9.82
N ASN A 98 7.23 -0.65 8.54
CA ASN A 98 8.15 -0.37 7.43
C ASN A 98 7.97 1.03 6.83
N ASP A 99 7.23 1.94 7.46
CA ASP A 99 6.83 3.24 6.91
C ASP A 99 6.23 3.15 5.50
N MET A 100 5.54 2.03 5.21
CA MET A 100 4.93 1.78 3.92
C MET A 100 3.69 2.68 3.76
N PRO A 101 3.59 3.47 2.68
CA PRO A 101 2.41 4.24 2.38
C PRO A 101 1.14 3.39 2.40
N THR A 102 0.17 3.81 3.19
CA THR A 102 -1.06 3.07 3.48
C THR A 102 -2.27 3.96 3.21
N ALA A 103 -3.31 3.41 2.60
CA ALA A 103 -4.62 4.04 2.49
C ALA A 103 -5.73 3.02 2.75
N THR A 104 -6.86 3.47 3.26
CA THR A 104 -8.08 2.67 3.34
C THR A 104 -8.96 2.96 2.13
N PHE A 105 -9.58 1.93 1.56
CA PHE A 105 -10.63 2.07 0.56
C PHE A 105 -11.96 1.69 1.20
N LEU A 106 -12.83 2.67 1.32
CA LEU A 106 -14.09 2.54 2.06
C LEU A 106 -15.17 3.38 1.41
N GLN A 107 -16.10 2.73 0.70
CA GLN A 107 -17.22 3.36 0.00
C GLN A 107 -18.37 3.71 0.94
N GLU A 108 -18.60 2.90 1.97
CA GLU A 108 -19.73 3.01 2.89
C GLU A 108 -19.39 3.86 4.13
N ASN A 109 -20.42 4.30 4.84
CA ASN A 109 -20.28 4.95 6.14
C ASN A 109 -20.03 3.92 7.24
N VAL A 110 -18.89 3.25 7.18
CA VAL A 110 -18.45 2.31 8.20
C VAL A 110 -17.59 3.05 9.20
N SER A 111 -17.88 2.89 10.49
CA SER A 111 -17.01 3.38 11.55
C SER A 111 -15.75 2.52 11.60
N LEU A 112 -14.61 3.14 11.32
CA LEU A 112 -13.31 2.48 11.40
C LEU A 112 -12.76 2.54 12.81
N PRO A 113 -12.00 1.50 13.25
CA PRO A 113 -11.13 1.61 14.41
C PRO A 113 -10.22 2.84 14.28
N GLU A 114 -9.91 3.49 15.41
CA GLU A 114 -9.14 4.74 15.45
C GLU A 114 -7.80 4.64 14.69
N PHE A 115 -7.10 3.51 14.86
CA PHE A 115 -5.82 3.29 14.17
C PHE A 115 -5.94 3.20 12.64
N LEU A 116 -7.10 2.82 12.09
CA LEU A 116 -7.35 2.82 10.64
C LEU A 116 -7.86 4.17 10.14
N ALA A 117 -8.48 4.97 10.99
CA ALA A 117 -8.97 6.31 10.64
C ALA A 117 -7.84 7.33 10.41
N TYR A 118 -6.60 7.01 10.86
CA TYR A 118 -5.42 7.86 10.66
C TYR A 118 -5.03 8.01 9.19
N TRP A 119 -5.13 6.94 8.40
CA TRP A 119 -4.67 6.94 7.00
C TRP A 119 -5.65 7.64 6.06
N PRO A 120 -5.18 8.09 4.87
CA PRO A 120 -6.05 8.63 3.84
C PRO A 120 -7.16 7.64 3.46
N ARG A 121 -8.37 8.16 3.30
CA ARG A 121 -9.55 7.37 2.94
C ARG A 121 -9.93 7.60 1.50
N LEU A 122 -9.77 6.57 0.66
CA LEU A 122 -10.28 6.53 -0.71
C LEU A 122 -11.73 6.05 -0.68
N LYS A 123 -12.59 6.70 -1.44
CA LYS A 123 -14.04 6.38 -1.51
C LYS A 123 -14.45 5.82 -2.86
N TRP A 124 -13.79 6.26 -3.91
CA TRP A 124 -14.16 5.96 -5.28
C TRP A 124 -13.00 5.32 -6.04
N PRO A 125 -13.25 4.45 -7.03
CA PRO A 125 -12.18 3.93 -7.88
C PRO A 125 -11.31 5.03 -8.49
N SER A 126 -11.91 6.17 -8.89
CA SER A 126 -11.17 7.34 -9.39
C SER A 126 -10.17 7.95 -8.40
N ASP A 127 -10.31 7.71 -7.09
CA ASP A 127 -9.37 8.18 -6.08
C ASP A 127 -8.03 7.44 -6.16
N ILE A 128 -8.02 6.23 -6.76
CA ILE A 128 -6.78 5.50 -7.03
C ILE A 128 -5.85 6.31 -7.94
N LYS A 129 -6.40 7.01 -8.93
CA LYS A 129 -5.61 7.92 -9.78
C LYS A 129 -4.99 9.05 -8.97
N LYS A 130 -5.75 9.64 -8.04
CA LYS A 130 -5.22 10.69 -7.14
C LYS A 130 -4.10 10.14 -6.27
N TYR A 131 -4.27 8.94 -5.72
CA TYR A 131 -3.26 8.22 -4.94
C TYR A 131 -1.95 8.08 -5.74
N ILE A 132 -2.00 7.47 -6.90
CA ILE A 132 -0.81 7.18 -7.72
C ILE A 132 -0.13 8.47 -8.20
N THR A 133 -0.91 9.46 -8.67
CA THR A 133 -0.37 10.75 -9.10
C THR A 133 0.37 11.46 -7.97
N THR A 134 -0.21 11.47 -6.77
CA THR A 134 0.40 12.08 -5.58
C THR A 134 1.66 11.33 -5.14
N ARG A 135 1.67 9.99 -5.22
CA ARG A 135 2.86 9.18 -4.94
C ARG A 135 4.01 9.51 -5.88
N HIS A 136 3.76 9.57 -7.19
CA HIS A 136 4.77 9.93 -8.19
C HIS A 136 5.30 11.36 -7.99
N GLU A 137 4.44 12.32 -7.61
CA GLU A 137 4.84 13.68 -7.34
C GLU A 137 5.81 13.76 -6.17
N VAL A 138 5.46 13.12 -5.04
CA VAL A 138 6.32 13.08 -3.85
C VAL A 138 7.63 12.33 -4.13
N GLN A 139 7.60 11.23 -4.86
CA GLN A 139 8.82 10.52 -5.26
C GLN A 139 9.76 11.43 -6.08
N ARG A 140 9.24 12.20 -7.03
CA ARG A 140 10.04 13.16 -7.81
C ARG A 140 10.59 14.30 -6.95
N GLU A 141 9.77 14.83 -6.03
CA GLU A 141 10.18 15.88 -5.10
C GLU A 141 11.40 15.42 -4.27
N TYR A 142 11.40 14.20 -3.76
CA TYR A 142 12.48 13.67 -2.94
C TYR A 142 13.68 13.19 -3.77
N ALA A 143 13.47 12.65 -4.96
CA ALA A 143 14.55 12.26 -5.86
C ALA A 143 15.42 13.44 -6.29
N SER A 144 14.84 14.63 -6.48
CA SER A 144 15.57 15.85 -6.84
C SER A 144 16.48 16.38 -5.72
N ARG A 145 16.30 15.93 -4.49
CA ARG A 145 17.09 16.41 -3.32
C ARG A 145 18.37 15.64 -3.10
N ASN A 146 18.70 14.62 -3.91
CA ASN A 146 19.89 13.76 -3.77
C ASN A 146 20.14 13.25 -2.34
N LEU A 147 19.09 12.89 -1.63
CA LEU A 147 19.15 12.42 -0.25
C LEU A 147 19.39 10.92 -0.19
N PHE A 148 20.26 10.45 0.69
CA PHE A 148 20.42 9.02 0.97
C PHE A 148 19.14 8.46 1.61
N GLU A 149 18.78 7.23 1.22
CA GLU A 149 17.61 6.56 1.80
C GLU A 149 17.86 6.21 3.27
N SER A 150 17.26 6.97 4.18
CA SER A 150 17.24 6.70 5.62
C SER A 150 15.81 6.38 6.08
N ALA A 151 15.68 5.84 7.30
CA ALA A 151 14.38 5.61 7.91
C ALA A 151 13.61 6.92 8.12
N GLU A 152 14.30 7.98 8.55
CA GLU A 152 13.72 9.32 8.73
C GLU A 152 13.23 9.89 7.40
N LEU A 153 13.98 9.67 6.33
CA LEU A 153 13.59 10.13 5.00
C LEU A 153 12.35 9.41 4.49
N ARG A 154 12.24 8.08 4.67
CA ARG A 154 11.04 7.32 4.30
C ARG A 154 9.83 7.81 5.07
N LYS A 155 9.96 7.99 6.38
CA LYS A 155 8.89 8.53 7.23
C LYS A 155 8.45 9.92 6.76
N SER A 156 9.38 10.84 6.54
CA SER A 156 9.10 12.19 6.04
C SER A 156 8.40 12.17 4.67
N GLN A 157 8.84 11.31 3.76
CA GLN A 157 8.23 11.14 2.44
C GLN A 157 6.79 10.64 2.56
N THR A 158 6.55 9.66 3.42
CA THR A 158 5.21 9.09 3.65
C THR A 158 4.27 10.11 4.29
N GLU A 159 4.72 10.87 5.27
CA GLU A 159 3.93 11.95 5.88
C GLU A 159 3.61 13.08 4.88
N ARG A 160 4.58 13.46 4.05
CA ARG A 160 4.36 14.43 2.96
C ARG A 160 3.31 13.93 1.97
N PHE A 161 3.39 12.66 1.60
CA PHE A 161 2.39 12.02 0.75
C PHE A 161 1.00 12.05 1.36
N TYR A 162 0.84 11.69 2.64
CA TYR A 162 -0.46 11.74 3.33
C TYR A 162 -1.04 13.14 3.38
N SER A 163 -0.20 14.14 3.70
CA SER A 163 -0.63 15.54 3.75
C SER A 163 -1.17 16.02 2.41
N LEU A 164 -0.50 15.69 1.30
CA LEU A 164 -0.94 16.07 -0.04
C LEU A 164 -2.18 15.29 -0.47
N LEU A 165 -2.20 13.99 -0.25
CA LEU A 165 -3.32 13.14 -0.66
C LEU A 165 -4.62 13.54 0.04
N LYS A 166 -4.58 13.76 1.36
CA LYS A 166 -5.75 14.18 2.14
C LYS A 166 -6.36 15.50 1.67
N LYS A 167 -5.57 16.39 1.07
CA LYS A 167 -6.07 17.65 0.48
C LYS A 167 -6.76 17.45 -0.87
N ARG A 168 -6.53 16.33 -1.52
CA ARG A 168 -7.05 16.00 -2.86
C ARG A 168 -8.28 15.08 -2.82
N LEU A 169 -8.50 14.41 -1.69
CA LEU A 169 -9.64 13.51 -1.46
C LEU A 169 -10.86 14.27 -0.97
#